data_69aa0a3acf177daa983ba1236f39bc9e
#
_entry.id   69aa0a3acf177daa983ba1236f39bc9e
#
_cell.length_a   1.000
_cell.length_b   1.000
_cell.length_c   1.000
_cell.angle_alpha   90.00
_cell.angle_beta   90.00
_cell.angle_gamma   90.00
#
_symmetry.space_group_name_H-M   'P 1'
#
loop_
_entity.id
_entity.type
_entity.pdbx_description
1 polymer ?
#
loop_
_entity_poly.entity_id
_entity_poly.type
_entity_poly.pdbx_seq_one_letter_code
_entity_poly.pdbx_strand_id
1 'polypeptide(L)'
;QDQNKSAEAFKQIAALVIEDSAPEEPENEEAAEPEMTAFEKYAEVFAQNDDLIGWISIPGTRIDYPVMQTKDNPDFYLKHAFDKSYSNYGVPYAAENCDADISDNMVLYGHHMNNGSMFSDLCKYADEDFYREHKTIYFDTLGGYGEYEVIAAFKTVAYSESGFKYYHFVNAES
;
A
#
# COMPACT_ATOMS: atom_id res chain seq x y z
N GLN A 1 7.80 19.62 12.44
CA GLN A 1 7.69 20.25 11.12
C GLN A 1 7.56 19.19 10.02
N ASP A 2 8.40 18.15 9.98
CA ASP A 2 8.36 17.07 8.96
C ASP A 2 7.08 16.24 9.02
N GLN A 3 6.55 15.97 10.22
CA GLN A 3 5.32 15.20 10.40
C GLN A 3 4.11 15.84 9.69
N ASN A 4 3.92 17.14 9.91
CA ASN A 4 2.78 17.86 9.32
C ASN A 4 2.94 17.96 7.79
N LYS A 5 4.18 18.12 7.31
CA LYS A 5 4.47 18.16 5.88
C LYS A 5 4.17 16.82 5.21
N SER A 6 4.59 15.71 5.84
CA SER A 6 4.31 14.36 5.31
C SER A 6 2.82 14.05 5.29
N ALA A 7 2.09 14.33 6.39
CA ALA A 7 0.66 14.10 6.47
C ALA A 7 -0.14 14.93 5.46
N GLU A 8 0.24 16.20 5.25
CA GLU A 8 -0.40 17.06 4.26
C GLU A 8 -0.12 16.59 2.83
N ALA A 9 1.11 16.14 2.55
CA ALA A 9 1.45 15.58 1.25
C ALA A 9 0.61 14.35 0.91
N PHE A 10 0.45 13.42 1.85
CA PHE A 10 -0.41 12.24 1.62
C PHE A 10 -1.88 12.60 1.43
N LYS A 11 -2.39 13.60 2.15
CA LYS A 11 -3.75 14.12 1.93
C LYS A 11 -3.95 14.67 0.52
N GLN A 12 -2.97 15.42 0.02
CA GLN A 12 -3.02 15.98 -1.32
C GLN A 12 -2.97 14.89 -2.38
N ILE A 13 -2.16 13.86 -2.19
CA ILE A 13 -2.08 12.72 -3.11
C ILE A 13 -3.38 11.92 -3.07
N ALA A 14 -3.92 11.65 -1.88
CA ALA A 14 -5.19 10.93 -1.74
C ALA A 14 -6.37 11.68 -2.39
N ALA A 15 -6.34 13.01 -2.42
CA ALA A 15 -7.36 13.82 -3.10
C ALA A 15 -7.35 13.70 -4.64
N LEU A 16 -6.29 13.11 -5.21
CA LEU A 16 -6.20 12.83 -6.65
C LEU A 16 -6.77 11.46 -7.04
N VAL A 17 -7.00 10.61 -6.05
CA VAL A 17 -7.64 9.31 -6.27
C VAL A 17 -9.11 9.55 -6.58
N ILE A 18 -9.58 9.04 -7.71
CA ILE A 18 -10.98 9.14 -8.08
C ILE A 18 -11.78 8.23 -7.15
N GLU A 19 -12.66 8.80 -6.34
CA GLU A 19 -13.58 8.01 -5.52
C GLU A 19 -14.62 7.36 -6.44
N ASP A 20 -14.79 6.05 -6.31
CA ASP A 20 -15.87 5.34 -6.95
C ASP A 20 -17.18 5.92 -6.41
N SER A 21 -17.97 6.53 -7.29
CA SER A 21 -19.34 6.90 -6.94
C SER A 21 -20.05 5.60 -6.63
N ALA A 22 -20.52 5.41 -5.39
CA ALA A 22 -21.31 4.24 -5.04
C ALA A 22 -22.37 4.04 -6.12
N PRO A 23 -22.52 2.82 -6.69
CA PRO A 23 -23.52 2.59 -7.71
C PRO A 23 -24.88 2.98 -7.12
N GLU A 24 -25.53 3.99 -7.71
CA GLU A 24 -26.95 4.19 -7.51
C GLU A 24 -27.61 2.89 -7.99
N GLU A 25 -28.41 2.24 -7.17
CA GLU A 25 -29.11 1.00 -7.54
C GLU A 25 -29.80 1.26 -8.89
N PRO A 26 -29.47 0.52 -9.96
CA PRO A 26 -30.03 0.80 -11.27
C PRO A 26 -31.50 0.42 -11.25
N GLU A 27 -32.37 1.40 -11.39
CA GLU A 27 -33.83 1.18 -11.63
C GLU A 27 -34.10 0.52 -13.00
N ASN A 28 -33.03 0.18 -13.77
CA ASN A 28 -33.22 -0.43 -15.09
C ASN A 28 -32.01 -1.29 -15.48
N GLU A 29 -32.24 -2.55 -15.83
CA GLU A 29 -31.23 -3.55 -16.25
C GLU A 29 -30.57 -3.30 -17.63
N GLU A 30 -30.72 -2.13 -18.24
CA GLU A 30 -30.19 -1.83 -19.57
C GLU A 30 -29.07 -0.75 -19.49
N ALA A 31 -27.84 -1.20 -19.54
CA ALA A 31 -26.57 -0.47 -19.57
C ALA A 31 -25.96 -0.18 -18.18
N ALA A 32 -25.35 -1.19 -17.56
CA ALA A 32 -24.33 -0.94 -16.55
C ALA A 32 -23.19 -0.12 -17.19
N GLU A 33 -22.91 1.06 -16.67
CA GLU A 33 -21.72 1.80 -17.07
C GLU A 33 -20.47 0.92 -16.79
N PRO A 34 -19.45 0.95 -17.64
CA PRO A 34 -18.26 0.15 -17.41
C PRO A 34 -17.64 0.56 -16.06
N GLU A 35 -17.41 -0.44 -15.19
CA GLU A 35 -16.74 -0.20 -13.90
C GLU A 35 -15.38 0.45 -14.13
N MET A 36 -15.06 1.48 -13.33
CA MET A 36 -13.79 2.18 -13.38
C MET A 36 -12.64 1.17 -13.16
N THR A 37 -11.66 1.19 -14.02
CA THR A 37 -10.45 0.37 -13.84
C THR A 37 -9.55 0.94 -12.74
N ALA A 38 -8.74 0.09 -12.11
CA ALA A 38 -7.77 0.56 -11.12
C ALA A 38 -6.79 1.59 -11.70
N PHE A 39 -6.39 1.45 -12.97
CA PHE A 39 -5.56 2.45 -13.62
C PHE A 39 -6.25 3.81 -13.73
N GLU A 40 -7.52 3.86 -14.14
CA GLU A 40 -8.30 5.10 -14.21
C GLU A 40 -8.41 5.76 -12.84
N LYS A 41 -8.67 4.97 -11.80
CA LYS A 41 -8.76 5.44 -10.40
C LYS A 41 -7.50 6.18 -9.94
N TYR A 42 -6.33 5.69 -10.32
CA TYR A 42 -5.03 6.21 -9.85
C TYR A 42 -4.26 7.01 -10.92
N ALA A 43 -4.85 7.26 -12.08
CA ALA A 43 -4.16 7.87 -13.23
C ALA A 43 -3.54 9.24 -12.91
N GLU A 44 -4.22 10.10 -12.15
CA GLU A 44 -3.70 11.41 -11.77
C GLU A 44 -2.54 11.33 -10.78
N VAL A 45 -2.55 10.33 -9.89
CA VAL A 45 -1.44 10.04 -8.98
C VAL A 45 -0.24 9.54 -9.77
N PHE A 46 -0.45 8.58 -10.67
CA PHE A 46 0.59 8.04 -11.55
C PHE A 46 1.23 9.12 -12.44
N ALA A 47 0.42 10.04 -12.95
CA ALA A 47 0.93 11.15 -13.78
C ALA A 47 1.90 12.08 -13.01
N GLN A 48 1.82 12.13 -11.67
CA GLN A 48 2.76 12.91 -10.86
C GLN A 48 4.04 12.15 -10.52
N ASN A 49 3.97 10.83 -10.43
CA ASN A 49 5.15 9.99 -10.16
C ASN A 49 4.91 8.58 -10.72
N ASP A 50 5.61 8.25 -11.78
CA ASP A 50 5.54 6.98 -12.52
C ASP A 50 6.19 5.80 -11.81
N ASP A 51 6.83 6.00 -10.64
CA ASP A 51 7.25 4.92 -9.74
C ASP A 51 6.06 4.33 -8.95
N LEU A 52 4.84 4.88 -9.08
CA LEU A 52 3.63 4.33 -8.46
C LEU A 52 3.30 2.97 -9.06
N ILE A 53 3.10 1.97 -8.21
CA ILE A 53 2.64 0.63 -8.62
C ILE A 53 1.27 0.27 -8.08
N GLY A 54 0.76 1.01 -7.10
CA GLY A 54 -0.54 0.73 -6.50
C GLY A 54 -0.84 1.56 -5.27
N TRP A 55 -1.87 1.14 -4.55
CA TRP A 55 -2.38 1.80 -3.35
C TRP A 55 -2.75 0.78 -2.30
N ILE A 56 -2.29 0.97 -1.04
CA ILE A 56 -2.64 0.10 0.08
C ILE A 56 -3.53 0.82 1.06
N SER A 57 -4.62 0.18 1.47
CA SER A 57 -5.47 0.69 2.54
C SER A 57 -5.99 -0.41 3.46
N ILE A 58 -6.17 -0.04 4.73
CA ILE A 58 -6.80 -0.91 5.73
C ILE A 58 -7.89 -0.08 6.43
N PRO A 59 -9.17 -0.33 6.16
CA PRO A 59 -10.28 0.42 6.72
C PRO A 59 -10.21 0.51 8.25
N GLY A 60 -10.50 1.69 8.80
CA GLY A 60 -10.46 1.92 10.25
C GLY A 60 -9.06 2.12 10.84
N THR A 61 -8.03 2.12 10.01
CA THR A 61 -6.64 2.42 10.39
C THR A 61 -6.14 3.68 9.69
N ARG A 62 -4.88 4.06 9.93
CA ARG A 62 -4.20 5.16 9.24
C ARG A 62 -3.49 4.70 7.96
N ILE A 63 -3.55 3.41 7.65
CA ILE A 63 -2.91 2.86 6.45
C ILE A 63 -3.81 3.14 5.26
N ASP A 64 -3.41 4.15 4.50
CA ASP A 64 -4.07 4.62 3.28
C ASP A 64 -3.02 5.39 2.47
N TYR A 65 -2.21 4.67 1.68
CA TYR A 65 -0.98 5.20 1.10
C TYR A 65 -0.73 4.68 -0.32
N PRO A 66 -0.12 5.51 -1.19
CA PRO A 66 0.48 5.02 -2.43
C PRO A 66 1.59 4.00 -2.12
N VAL A 67 1.78 3.05 -3.00
CA VAL A 67 2.89 2.10 -2.97
C VAL A 67 3.77 2.33 -4.19
N MET A 68 5.05 2.53 -3.92
CA MET A 68 6.05 2.88 -4.92
C MET A 68 6.97 1.69 -5.22
N GLN A 69 7.64 1.72 -6.36
CA GLN A 69 8.73 0.77 -6.63
C GLN A 69 9.81 1.41 -7.50
N THR A 70 11.08 1.17 -7.14
CA THR A 70 12.26 1.49 -7.95
C THR A 70 13.14 0.25 -8.02
N LYS A 71 13.10 -0.46 -9.17
CA LYS A 71 13.86 -1.72 -9.35
C LYS A 71 15.37 -1.48 -9.39
N ASP A 72 15.80 -0.35 -9.95
CA ASP A 72 17.22 -0.01 -10.12
C ASP A 72 17.86 0.69 -8.89
N ASN A 73 17.03 1.15 -7.95
CA ASN A 73 17.48 1.81 -6.73
C ASN A 73 16.63 1.32 -5.54
N PRO A 74 16.83 0.06 -5.10
CA PRO A 74 16.10 -0.51 -3.96
C PRO A 74 16.16 0.41 -2.74
N ASP A 75 15.10 0.40 -1.94
CA ASP A 75 14.99 1.22 -0.73
C ASP A 75 14.98 2.75 -0.94
N PHE A 76 14.89 3.23 -2.17
CA PHE A 76 14.84 4.69 -2.43
C PHE A 76 13.75 5.36 -1.57
N TYR A 77 12.53 4.81 -1.59
CA TYR A 77 11.39 5.36 -0.85
C TYR A 77 11.43 5.14 0.66
N LEU A 78 12.43 4.40 1.18
CA LEU A 78 12.69 4.35 2.62
C LEU A 78 12.99 5.75 3.19
N LYS A 79 13.62 6.62 2.39
CA LYS A 79 14.05 7.97 2.80
C LYS A 79 13.60 9.08 1.85
N HIS A 80 12.65 8.80 0.98
CA HIS A 80 12.12 9.81 0.06
C HIS A 80 10.59 9.85 0.11
N ALA A 81 10.05 11.06 0.01
CA ALA A 81 8.62 11.32 -0.12
C ALA A 81 8.16 10.98 -1.54
N PHE A 82 6.85 11.03 -1.77
CA PHE A 82 6.23 10.80 -3.07
C PHE A 82 6.79 11.71 -4.18
N ASP A 83 7.11 12.95 -3.86
CA ASP A 83 7.73 13.92 -4.78
C ASP A 83 9.25 13.72 -4.97
N LYS A 84 9.78 12.59 -4.52
CA LYS A 84 11.20 12.23 -4.54
C LYS A 84 12.10 13.11 -3.67
N SER A 85 11.55 14.05 -2.90
CA SER A 85 12.33 14.83 -1.92
C SER A 85 12.69 13.97 -0.70
N TYR A 86 13.79 14.33 0.00
CA TYR A 86 14.19 13.62 1.21
C TYR A 86 13.11 13.67 2.29
N SER A 87 12.80 12.54 2.89
CA SER A 87 11.83 12.39 3.97
C SER A 87 12.22 11.27 4.92
N ASN A 88 12.21 11.52 6.23
CA ASN A 88 12.38 10.46 7.22
C ASN A 88 11.17 9.55 7.37
N TYR A 89 10.03 9.92 6.80
CA TYR A 89 8.80 9.13 6.80
C TYR A 89 8.77 8.12 5.66
N GLY A 90 9.45 8.44 4.55
CA GLY A 90 9.39 7.64 3.34
C GLY A 90 7.97 7.55 2.77
N VAL A 91 7.78 6.59 1.89
CA VAL A 91 6.49 6.13 1.34
C VAL A 91 6.52 4.61 1.34
N PRO A 92 5.42 3.87 1.57
CA PRO A 92 5.40 2.43 1.36
C PRO A 92 5.89 2.04 -0.03
N TYR A 93 6.71 1.00 -0.11
CA TYR A 93 7.29 0.56 -1.38
C TYR A 93 7.43 -0.94 -1.46
N ALA A 94 7.42 -1.47 -2.68
CA ALA A 94 7.61 -2.89 -2.94
C ALA A 94 9.08 -3.25 -3.11
N ALA A 95 9.43 -4.48 -2.72
CA ALA A 95 10.75 -5.03 -2.98
C ALA A 95 11.05 -5.04 -4.49
N GLU A 96 12.31 -4.83 -4.85
CA GLU A 96 12.77 -4.74 -6.24
C GLU A 96 12.59 -6.02 -7.06
N ASN A 97 12.56 -7.17 -6.38
CA ASN A 97 12.38 -8.49 -6.98
C ASN A 97 10.91 -8.94 -7.08
N CYS A 98 9.97 -8.09 -6.65
CA CYS A 98 8.54 -8.30 -6.88
C CYS A 98 8.09 -7.61 -8.17
N ASP A 99 7.03 -8.11 -8.76
CA ASP A 99 6.37 -7.51 -9.91
C ASP A 99 4.85 -7.54 -9.68
N ALA A 100 4.22 -6.36 -9.72
CA ALA A 100 2.81 -6.21 -9.38
C ALA A 100 1.86 -6.97 -10.32
N ASP A 101 2.31 -7.27 -11.55
CA ASP A 101 1.50 -7.93 -12.57
C ASP A 101 1.66 -9.45 -12.60
N ILE A 102 2.81 -9.97 -12.13
CA ILE A 102 3.14 -11.39 -12.33
C ILE A 102 3.61 -12.14 -11.07
N SER A 103 3.97 -11.44 -9.98
CA SER A 103 4.46 -12.12 -8.77
C SER A 103 3.33 -12.73 -7.97
N ASP A 104 3.47 -13.99 -7.57
CA ASP A 104 2.52 -14.68 -6.68
C ASP A 104 2.51 -14.09 -5.26
N ASN A 105 3.57 -13.40 -4.88
CA ASN A 105 3.72 -12.76 -3.58
C ASN A 105 4.37 -11.39 -3.73
N MET A 106 3.81 -10.40 -3.05
CA MET A 106 4.34 -9.05 -2.99
C MET A 106 4.87 -8.75 -1.60
N VAL A 107 6.12 -8.29 -1.52
CA VAL A 107 6.72 -7.84 -0.28
C VAL A 107 6.70 -6.31 -0.24
N LEU A 108 5.93 -5.75 0.68
CA LEU A 108 5.80 -4.31 0.86
C LEU A 108 6.50 -3.87 2.14
N TYR A 109 7.27 -2.80 2.05
CA TYR A 109 7.99 -2.17 3.16
C TYR A 109 7.35 -0.83 3.52
N GLY A 110 7.41 -0.50 4.80
CA GLY A 110 6.97 0.80 5.30
C GLY A 110 7.50 1.05 6.70
N HIS A 111 7.73 2.31 7.05
CA HIS A 111 8.20 2.69 8.38
C HIS A 111 7.15 2.41 9.45
N HIS A 112 7.63 2.05 10.64
CA HIS A 112 6.91 2.15 11.89
C HIS A 112 7.32 3.46 12.59
N MET A 113 6.42 4.44 12.62
CA MET A 113 6.70 5.75 13.19
C MET A 113 6.12 5.91 14.60
N ASN A 114 6.88 6.52 15.51
CA ASN A 114 6.44 6.73 16.91
C ASN A 114 5.16 7.58 17.03
N ASN A 115 4.84 8.39 16.02
CA ASN A 115 3.61 9.18 15.97
C ASN A 115 2.38 8.40 15.49
N GLY A 116 2.53 7.10 15.21
CA GLY A 116 1.47 6.21 14.76
C GLY A 116 1.15 6.30 13.26
N SER A 117 1.96 7.00 12.44
CA SER A 117 1.80 7.04 11.00
C SER A 117 2.51 5.88 10.30
N MET A 118 2.39 5.82 8.99
CA MET A 118 2.91 4.77 8.13
C MET A 118 2.36 3.40 8.53
N PHE A 119 3.17 2.35 8.63
CA PHE A 119 2.75 1.00 8.98
C PHE A 119 2.67 0.74 10.50
N SER A 120 2.63 1.79 11.32
CA SER A 120 2.59 1.65 12.78
C SER A 120 1.35 0.89 13.28
N ASP A 121 0.22 1.05 12.60
CA ASP A 121 -1.03 0.37 12.98
C ASP A 121 -0.95 -1.16 12.82
N LEU A 122 -0.02 -1.68 11.99
CA LEU A 122 0.20 -3.14 11.90
C LEU A 122 0.61 -3.77 13.24
N CYS A 123 1.22 -3.01 14.14
CA CYS A 123 1.55 -3.52 15.48
C CYS A 123 0.31 -3.80 16.35
N LYS A 124 -0.84 -3.23 16.02
CA LYS A 124 -2.10 -3.44 16.74
C LYS A 124 -2.70 -4.83 16.48
N TYR A 125 -2.29 -5.51 15.41
CA TYR A 125 -2.71 -6.90 15.15
C TYR A 125 -2.24 -7.91 16.18
N ALA A 126 -1.43 -7.51 17.16
CA ALA A 126 -1.18 -8.29 18.37
C ALA A 126 -2.43 -8.42 19.27
N ASP A 127 -3.42 -7.57 19.09
CA ASP A 127 -4.71 -7.58 19.76
C ASP A 127 -5.75 -8.32 18.89
N GLU A 128 -6.45 -9.29 19.47
CA GLU A 128 -7.39 -10.14 18.74
C GLU A 128 -8.64 -9.38 18.30
N ASP A 129 -9.12 -8.43 19.11
CA ASP A 129 -10.29 -7.63 18.76
C ASP A 129 -9.96 -6.70 17.58
N PHE A 130 -8.78 -6.08 17.61
CA PHE A 130 -8.30 -5.29 16.47
C PHE A 130 -8.21 -6.14 15.20
N TYR A 131 -7.65 -7.36 15.27
CA TYR A 131 -7.61 -8.27 14.13
C TYR A 131 -9.01 -8.58 13.58
N ARG A 132 -9.97 -8.86 14.46
CA ARG A 132 -11.34 -9.19 14.04
C ARG A 132 -12.04 -8.03 13.30
N GLU A 133 -11.74 -6.80 13.70
CA GLU A 133 -12.32 -5.58 13.10
C GLU A 133 -11.62 -5.16 11.81
N HIS A 134 -10.35 -5.56 11.61
CA HIS A 134 -9.50 -5.10 10.50
C HIS A 134 -8.88 -6.25 9.69
N LYS A 135 -9.67 -7.27 9.38
CA LYS A 135 -9.17 -8.47 8.68
C LYS A 135 -8.74 -8.21 7.25
N THR A 136 -9.36 -7.24 6.59
CA THR A 136 -9.20 -6.99 5.16
C THR A 136 -8.16 -5.91 4.91
N ILE A 137 -7.25 -6.21 4.01
CA ILE A 137 -6.31 -5.27 3.41
C ILE A 137 -6.70 -5.11 1.96
N TYR A 138 -6.88 -3.88 1.50
CA TYR A 138 -6.98 -3.59 0.08
C TYR A 138 -5.61 -3.18 -0.43
N PHE A 139 -5.17 -3.83 -1.49
CA PHE A 139 -3.97 -3.44 -2.22
C PHE A 139 -4.30 -3.47 -3.71
N ASP A 140 -4.64 -2.30 -4.21
CA ASP A 140 -4.88 -2.10 -5.64
C ASP A 140 -3.55 -1.92 -6.34
N THR A 141 -3.34 -2.66 -7.42
CA THR A 141 -2.26 -2.38 -8.37
C THR A 141 -2.81 -1.55 -9.52
N LEU A 142 -1.96 -1.00 -10.39
CA LEU A 142 -2.44 -0.33 -11.60
C LEU A 142 -3.14 -1.31 -12.56
N GLY A 143 -2.88 -2.61 -12.43
CA GLY A 143 -3.49 -3.69 -13.22
C GLY A 143 -4.84 -4.18 -12.69
N GLY A 144 -5.21 -3.90 -11.44
CA GLY A 144 -6.47 -4.38 -10.87
C GLY A 144 -6.64 -4.14 -9.38
N TYR A 145 -7.86 -4.32 -8.92
CA TYR A 145 -8.23 -4.24 -7.51
C TYR A 145 -7.87 -5.52 -6.78
N GLY A 146 -7.35 -5.38 -5.55
CA GLY A 146 -6.96 -6.51 -4.73
C GLY A 146 -7.53 -6.46 -3.32
N GLU A 147 -8.15 -7.55 -2.88
CA GLU A 147 -8.64 -7.75 -1.52
C GLU A 147 -7.91 -8.94 -0.88
N TYR A 148 -7.32 -8.73 0.27
CA TYR A 148 -6.50 -9.70 0.98
C TYR A 148 -6.97 -9.85 2.41
N GLU A 149 -6.90 -11.07 2.94
CA GLU A 149 -7.18 -11.34 4.35
C GLU A 149 -5.87 -11.48 5.15
N VAL A 150 -5.82 -10.83 6.32
CA VAL A 150 -4.71 -10.98 7.25
C VAL A 150 -4.69 -12.39 7.82
N ILE A 151 -3.69 -13.19 7.48
CA ILE A 151 -3.54 -14.57 7.98
C ILE A 151 -2.59 -14.67 9.18
N ALA A 152 -1.66 -13.74 9.33
CA ALA A 152 -0.72 -13.72 10.45
C ALA A 152 -0.12 -12.33 10.65
N ALA A 153 0.16 -11.97 11.91
CA ALA A 153 0.96 -10.81 12.27
C ALA A 153 1.97 -11.22 13.37
N PHE A 154 3.23 -10.86 13.20
CA PHE A 154 4.29 -11.23 14.13
C PHE A 154 5.38 -10.17 14.19
N LYS A 155 6.13 -10.18 15.31
CA LYS A 155 7.35 -9.39 15.46
C LYS A 155 8.56 -10.30 15.42
N THR A 156 9.56 -9.93 14.66
CA THR A 156 10.82 -10.67 14.55
C THR A 156 12.00 -9.71 14.45
N VAL A 157 13.20 -10.25 14.61
CA VAL A 157 14.44 -9.49 14.40
C VAL A 157 14.81 -9.60 12.92
N ALA A 158 14.89 -8.48 12.25
CA ALA A 158 15.39 -8.42 10.89
C ALA A 158 16.89 -8.78 10.85
N TYR A 159 17.32 -9.42 9.77
CA TYR A 159 18.74 -9.79 9.54
C TYR A 159 19.32 -10.80 10.54
N SER A 160 18.48 -11.59 11.20
CA SER A 160 18.96 -12.74 11.98
C SER A 160 19.61 -13.77 11.05
N GLU A 161 20.82 -14.25 11.40
CA GLU A 161 21.47 -15.34 10.66
C GLU A 161 20.72 -16.67 10.80
N SER A 162 19.92 -16.80 11.87
CA SER A 162 19.06 -17.95 12.15
C SER A 162 17.60 -17.54 12.14
N GLY A 163 16.81 -18.05 11.20
CA GLY A 163 15.38 -17.80 11.13
C GLY A 163 14.83 -17.78 9.71
N PHE A 164 13.52 -17.81 9.59
CA PHE A 164 12.85 -17.71 8.31
C PHE A 164 12.96 -16.29 7.79
N LYS A 165 13.58 -16.14 6.62
CA LYS A 165 13.77 -14.86 5.93
C LYS A 165 12.54 -14.57 5.06
N TYR A 166 11.41 -14.22 5.68
CA TYR A 166 10.13 -13.96 5.01
C TYR A 166 10.23 -12.95 3.85
N TYR A 167 11.17 -12.00 3.93
CA TYR A 167 11.41 -10.99 2.89
C TYR A 167 12.11 -11.51 1.62
N HIS A 168 12.58 -12.76 1.62
CA HIS A 168 13.10 -13.42 0.42
C HIS A 168 12.03 -14.23 -0.33
N PHE A 169 10.85 -14.38 0.27
CA PHE A 169 9.78 -15.18 -0.30
C PHE A 169 8.94 -14.33 -1.26
N VAL A 170 9.32 -14.31 -2.53
CA VAL A 170 8.66 -13.52 -3.58
C VAL A 170 7.94 -14.39 -4.61
N ASN A 171 8.13 -15.71 -4.59
CA ASN A 171 7.41 -16.67 -5.42
C ASN A 171 6.90 -17.82 -4.57
N ALA A 172 5.67 -18.28 -4.84
CA ALA A 172 5.04 -19.40 -4.14
C ALA A 172 5.55 -20.76 -4.63
N GLU A 173 6.23 -20.81 -5.73
CA GLU A 173 6.87 -22.03 -6.25
C GLU A 173 8.18 -22.30 -5.49
N SER A 174 8.15 -23.29 -4.64
CA SER A 174 9.33 -23.89 -4.00
C SER A 174 9.33 -25.38 -4.15
#